data_12c0d0434f4c781ee26b9ef8d6272db2
#
_entry.id   12c0d0434f4c781ee26b9ef8d6272db2
#
_cell.length_a   1.000
_cell.length_b   1.000
_cell.length_c   1.000
_cell.angle_alpha   90.00
_cell.angle_beta   90.00
_cell.angle_gamma   90.00
#
_symmetry.space_group_name_H-M   'P 1'
#
loop_
_entity.id
_entity.type
_entity.pdbx_description
1 polymer ?
#
loop_
_entity_poly.entity_id
_entity_poly.type
_entity_poly.pdbx_seq_one_letter_code
_entity_poly.pdbx_strand_id
1 'polypeptide(L)'
;MIIADGARPDVLARSIDSGQLPALAALRAEGSLSNITSAFPSVTGPAYAPFLMGRYPGSVGLPGLRWYDRSRRIARLSGHSRSYVGAEMRFVDRDIDPASPTIFELAKPSFGALSVIGRGLRRRNRIGRSPIFIARAAATHFRGDVRGWLAIDRRIGEEAAHRLRSGRNRYAFIALTGIDKTSHAEGQDAPIVADAFRIVDDTVAQIRSDAERDGRWKKMHIWVASDHGHSAVREHEDLVALLTEWGYTTLAHPWAFKTTADIAVMVSGNAMTHLYLELDRKARPFWPMLSDNWSELADKLLPRPSVDLMIIPTSTSSCDIRAAGRGSATLAWKEWQYCYVPASGDPLGVGELKSLDDVEAYDATLASDYPDALVQIAHLVGSSRSGDIILSAARDWDYRARYEPIPHVSSHGALHREHMLVPLLLNHPPSRTPRRTVDVMPSALAALGITAPKTLQGVSFF
;
A
#
# COMPACT_ATOMS: atom_id res chain seq x y z
N MET A 1 17.05 2.94 0.24
CA MET A 1 15.75 2.30 -0.05
C MET A 1 15.13 2.99 -1.25
N ILE A 2 14.94 2.26 -2.35
CA ILE A 2 14.26 2.72 -3.56
C ILE A 2 12.95 1.94 -3.66
N ILE A 3 11.84 2.63 -3.84
CA ILE A 3 10.54 2.03 -4.14
C ILE A 3 10.31 2.17 -5.64
N ALA A 4 10.26 1.04 -6.32
CA ALA A 4 9.79 0.88 -7.69
C ALA A 4 8.28 0.65 -7.62
N ASP A 5 7.53 1.76 -7.48
CA ASP A 5 6.10 1.79 -7.15
C ASP A 5 5.30 0.99 -8.19
N GLY A 6 4.53 0.00 -7.74
CA GLY A 6 3.73 -0.86 -8.60
C GLY A 6 4.49 -1.97 -9.35
N ALA A 7 5.77 -2.22 -9.02
CA ALA A 7 6.55 -3.24 -9.71
C ALA A 7 6.10 -4.65 -9.32
N ARG A 8 5.76 -5.47 -10.33
CA ARG A 8 5.47 -6.90 -10.15
C ARG A 8 6.75 -7.72 -10.12
N PRO A 9 6.83 -8.76 -9.27
CA PRO A 9 8.01 -9.62 -9.16
C PRO A 9 8.37 -10.33 -10.47
N ASP A 10 7.37 -10.84 -11.19
CA ASP A 10 7.56 -11.58 -12.44
C ASP A 10 8.04 -10.67 -13.59
N VAL A 11 7.50 -9.43 -13.68
CA VAL A 11 7.94 -8.46 -14.69
C VAL A 11 9.37 -8.02 -14.43
N LEU A 12 9.70 -7.71 -13.18
CA LEU A 12 11.07 -7.35 -12.79
C LEU A 12 12.06 -8.49 -13.08
N ALA A 13 11.74 -9.73 -12.68
CA ALA A 13 12.59 -10.88 -12.91
C ALA A 13 12.85 -11.10 -14.41
N ARG A 14 11.81 -11.12 -15.26
CA ARG A 14 11.94 -11.23 -16.72
C ARG A 14 12.80 -10.11 -17.31
N SER A 15 12.64 -8.87 -16.85
CA SER A 15 13.42 -7.73 -17.34
C SER A 15 14.91 -7.82 -16.94
N ILE A 16 15.21 -8.34 -15.75
CA ILE A 16 16.57 -8.64 -15.33
C ILE A 16 17.17 -9.78 -16.16
N ASP A 17 16.44 -10.88 -16.33
CA ASP A 17 16.90 -12.08 -17.03
C ASP A 17 17.13 -11.83 -18.53
N SER A 18 16.37 -10.91 -19.13
CA SER A 18 16.56 -10.47 -20.52
C SER A 18 17.72 -9.49 -20.73
N GLY A 19 18.42 -9.10 -19.65
CA GLY A 19 19.56 -8.17 -19.72
C GLY A 19 19.18 -6.70 -19.88
N GLN A 20 17.89 -6.34 -19.76
CA GLN A 20 17.43 -4.96 -19.89
C GLN A 20 17.76 -4.08 -18.70
N LEU A 21 18.08 -4.67 -17.53
CA LEU A 21 18.29 -4.00 -16.25
C LEU A 21 19.64 -4.44 -15.63
N PRO A 22 20.78 -4.02 -16.20
CA PRO A 22 22.09 -4.52 -15.79
C PRO A 22 22.51 -4.13 -14.37
N ALA A 23 22.13 -2.95 -13.88
CA ALA A 23 22.44 -2.53 -12.51
C ALA A 23 21.63 -3.34 -11.47
N LEU A 24 20.36 -3.61 -11.74
CA LEU A 24 19.53 -4.46 -10.87
C LEU A 24 19.98 -5.92 -10.94
N ALA A 25 20.43 -6.40 -12.11
CA ALA A 25 21.04 -7.71 -12.25
C ALA A 25 22.30 -7.87 -11.38
N ALA A 26 23.15 -6.83 -11.35
CA ALA A 26 24.34 -6.80 -10.50
C ALA A 26 23.97 -6.81 -9.00
N LEU A 27 22.94 -6.05 -8.57
CA LEU A 27 22.48 -6.13 -7.19
C LEU A 27 22.01 -7.54 -6.81
N ARG A 28 21.25 -8.20 -7.70
CA ARG A 28 20.79 -9.59 -7.50
C ARG A 28 21.97 -10.56 -7.35
N ALA A 29 22.99 -10.39 -8.15
CA ALA A 29 24.16 -11.24 -8.12
C ALA A 29 25.01 -11.07 -6.84
N GLU A 30 25.06 -9.85 -6.29
CA GLU A 30 25.78 -9.53 -5.06
C GLU A 30 25.01 -9.90 -3.79
N GLY A 31 23.68 -9.90 -3.84
CA GLY A 31 22.81 -10.11 -2.70
C GLY A 31 21.69 -11.10 -2.96
N SER A 32 20.47 -10.62 -3.13
CA SER A 32 19.31 -11.50 -3.38
C SER A 32 18.16 -10.76 -4.06
N LEU A 33 17.30 -11.53 -4.73
CA LEU A 33 15.95 -11.12 -5.14
C LEU A 33 14.94 -12.08 -4.51
N SER A 34 14.04 -11.55 -3.72
CA SER A 34 12.98 -12.31 -3.03
C SER A 34 11.60 -11.74 -3.37
N ASN A 35 10.59 -12.61 -3.40
CA ASN A 35 9.20 -12.20 -3.42
C ASN A 35 8.72 -12.15 -1.97
N ILE A 36 8.19 -11.00 -1.56
CA ILE A 36 7.65 -10.77 -0.22
C ILE A 36 6.21 -10.28 -0.31
N THR A 37 5.47 -10.34 0.77
CA THR A 37 4.12 -9.78 0.79
C THR A 37 4.12 -8.30 1.15
N SER A 38 3.30 -7.55 0.44
CA SER A 38 2.96 -6.17 0.75
C SER A 38 2.05 -6.07 1.96
N ALA A 39 1.53 -4.87 2.21
CA ALA A 39 0.48 -4.63 3.21
C ALA A 39 -0.88 -4.46 2.54
N PHE A 40 -1.96 -4.85 3.23
CA PHE A 40 -3.32 -4.60 2.79
C PHE A 40 -3.92 -3.36 3.50
N PRO A 41 -4.49 -2.39 2.75
CA PRO A 41 -4.61 -2.38 1.30
C PRO A 41 -3.27 -2.16 0.58
N SER A 42 -3.09 -2.89 -0.51
CA SER A 42 -1.90 -2.84 -1.37
C SER A 42 -1.94 -1.61 -2.28
N VAL A 43 -1.74 -0.44 -1.69
CA VAL A 43 -1.92 0.86 -2.36
C VAL A 43 -0.85 1.86 -1.94
N THR A 44 -0.36 2.61 -2.92
CA THR A 44 0.61 3.70 -2.73
C THR A 44 0.18 4.59 -1.56
N GLY A 45 1.09 4.86 -0.67
CA GLY A 45 0.86 5.67 0.50
C GLY A 45 0.67 4.82 1.76
N PRO A 46 -0.46 4.19 2.03
CA PRO A 46 -0.60 3.21 3.10
C PRO A 46 0.49 2.14 3.08
N ALA A 47 0.78 1.53 1.92
CA ALA A 47 1.82 0.53 1.78
C ALA A 47 3.26 1.07 1.91
N TYR A 48 3.46 2.38 2.08
CA TYR A 48 4.74 2.95 2.50
C TYR A 48 4.96 2.90 4.03
N ALA A 49 3.90 2.72 4.82
CA ALA A 49 4.01 2.64 6.28
C ALA A 49 4.95 1.51 6.74
N PRO A 50 4.94 0.29 6.16
CA PRO A 50 5.89 -0.76 6.48
C PRO A 50 7.35 -0.33 6.34
N PHE A 51 7.70 0.33 5.24
CA PHE A 51 9.07 0.79 4.96
C PHE A 51 9.54 1.94 5.84
N LEU A 52 8.61 2.80 6.24
CA LEU A 52 8.92 4.05 6.94
C LEU A 52 8.67 3.99 8.44
N MET A 53 7.82 3.09 8.91
CA MET A 53 7.41 2.97 10.31
C MET A 53 7.51 1.53 10.84
N GLY A 54 7.81 0.52 10.00
CA GLY A 54 7.92 -0.88 10.38
C GLY A 54 6.63 -1.45 10.97
N ARG A 55 5.48 -0.91 10.54
CA ARG A 55 4.14 -1.29 11.01
C ARG A 55 3.15 -1.35 9.86
N TYR A 56 2.11 -2.15 10.04
CA TYR A 56 1.02 -2.21 9.07
C TYR A 56 0.24 -0.90 8.99
N PRO A 57 -0.31 -0.54 7.81
CA PRO A 57 -1.01 0.72 7.60
C PRO A 57 -2.16 0.95 8.56
N GLY A 58 -2.99 -0.06 8.78
CA GLY A 58 -4.10 -0.01 9.74
C GLY A 58 -3.63 0.32 11.17
N SER A 59 -2.50 -0.26 11.59
CA SER A 59 -1.91 -0.06 12.92
C SER A 59 -1.36 1.35 13.14
N VAL A 60 -1.00 2.06 12.08
CA VAL A 60 -0.55 3.47 12.16
C VAL A 60 -1.66 4.47 11.82
N GLY A 61 -2.90 4.00 11.64
CA GLY A 61 -4.05 4.84 11.40
C GLY A 61 -4.28 5.24 9.94
N LEU A 62 -3.65 4.53 8.99
CA LEU A 62 -3.82 4.71 7.54
C LEU A 62 -4.54 3.49 6.94
N PRO A 63 -5.86 3.32 7.13
CA PRO A 63 -6.57 2.13 6.68
C PRO A 63 -6.70 2.05 5.15
N GLY A 64 -6.40 3.12 4.43
CA GLY A 64 -6.51 3.21 2.99
C GLY A 64 -5.95 4.50 2.43
N LEU A 65 -5.98 4.65 1.11
CA LEU A 65 -5.64 5.91 0.44
C LEU A 65 -6.61 7.02 0.85
N ARG A 66 -7.86 6.64 1.08
CA ARG A 66 -8.95 7.50 1.56
C ARG A 66 -9.69 6.78 2.68
N TRP A 67 -10.13 7.54 3.67
CA TRP A 67 -10.93 7.00 4.78
C TRP A 67 -11.88 8.03 5.33
N TYR A 68 -12.95 7.58 5.99
CA TYR A 68 -13.85 8.43 6.76
C TYR A 68 -13.40 8.44 8.22
N ASP A 69 -13.03 9.62 8.74
CA ASP A 69 -12.55 9.76 10.11
C ASP A 69 -13.70 10.23 11.03
N ARG A 70 -14.22 9.32 11.81
CA ARG A 70 -15.30 9.57 12.76
C ARG A 70 -14.88 10.45 13.94
N SER A 71 -13.58 10.50 14.24
CA SER A 71 -13.03 11.19 15.39
C SER A 71 -12.73 12.67 15.14
N ARG A 72 -12.68 13.08 13.87
CA ARG A 72 -12.26 14.43 13.51
C ARG A 72 -13.36 15.19 12.81
N ARG A 73 -13.63 16.40 13.32
CA ARG A 73 -14.46 17.40 12.65
C ARG A 73 -13.56 18.46 12.04
N ILE A 74 -13.77 18.83 10.77
CA ILE A 74 -13.15 20.01 10.17
C ILE A 74 -14.19 21.12 10.15
N ALA A 75 -13.96 22.18 10.90
CA ALA A 75 -14.87 23.30 11.04
C ALA A 75 -16.30 22.85 11.47
N ARG A 76 -17.31 23.12 10.67
CA ARG A 76 -18.71 22.84 10.98
C ARG A 76 -19.23 21.54 10.33
N LEU A 77 -18.39 20.79 9.64
CA LEU A 77 -18.80 19.59 8.95
C LEU A 77 -18.75 18.39 9.91
N SER A 78 -19.84 17.62 9.97
CA SER A 78 -19.90 16.38 10.74
C SER A 78 -19.26 15.25 9.93
N GLY A 79 -18.14 14.72 10.38
CA GLY A 79 -17.42 13.62 9.75
C GLY A 79 -16.66 14.02 8.48
N HIS A 80 -15.52 13.40 8.24
CA HIS A 80 -14.64 13.82 7.16
C HIS A 80 -14.02 12.68 6.44
N SER A 81 -14.06 12.76 5.11
CA SER A 81 -13.12 12.03 4.28
C SER A 81 -11.72 12.60 4.50
N ARG A 82 -10.77 11.72 4.69
CA ARG A 82 -9.34 12.00 4.70
C ARG A 82 -8.71 11.36 3.49
N SER A 83 -7.66 11.97 2.96
CA SER A 83 -6.95 11.43 1.82
C SER A 83 -5.44 11.54 2.01
N TYR A 84 -4.74 10.49 1.62
CA TYR A 84 -3.29 10.46 1.53
C TYR A 84 -2.78 11.25 0.31
N VAL A 85 -3.64 11.59 -0.64
CA VAL A 85 -3.32 12.33 -1.88
C VAL A 85 -4.06 13.64 -1.95
N GLY A 86 -3.65 14.51 -2.88
CA GLY A 86 -4.24 15.83 -3.08
C GLY A 86 -3.87 16.81 -1.97
N ALA A 87 -4.73 17.81 -1.74
CA ALA A 87 -4.46 18.88 -0.77
C ALA A 87 -4.35 18.39 0.68
N GLU A 88 -4.96 17.25 1.01
CA GLU A 88 -4.99 16.70 2.36
C GLU A 88 -3.71 15.94 2.73
N MET A 89 -2.88 15.55 1.77
CA MET A 89 -1.59 14.89 2.04
C MET A 89 -0.70 15.69 3.00
N ARG A 90 -0.92 17.00 3.15
CA ARG A 90 -0.21 17.85 4.11
C ARG A 90 -0.48 17.50 5.57
N PHE A 91 -1.54 16.75 5.85
CA PHE A 91 -1.97 16.38 7.19
C PHE A 91 -1.54 14.96 7.58
N VAL A 92 -1.03 14.15 6.65
CA VAL A 92 -0.70 12.74 6.89
C VAL A 92 0.25 12.56 8.08
N ASP A 93 1.29 13.41 8.20
CA ASP A 93 2.22 13.39 9.34
C ASP A 93 1.53 13.61 10.72
N ARG A 94 0.31 14.17 10.74
CA ARG A 94 -0.51 14.36 11.94
C ARG A 94 -1.54 13.24 12.12
N ASP A 95 -1.92 12.58 11.02
CA ASP A 95 -2.92 11.52 11.02
C ASP A 95 -2.32 10.18 11.46
N ILE A 96 -1.03 9.97 11.20
CA ILE A 96 -0.32 8.75 11.61
C ILE A 96 -0.09 8.73 13.13
N ASP A 97 -0.07 7.53 13.70
CA ASP A 97 0.15 7.28 15.12
C ASP A 97 1.40 8.01 15.63
N PRO A 98 1.25 8.93 16.61
CA PRO A 98 2.39 9.68 17.16
C PRO A 98 3.36 8.80 17.97
N ALA A 99 2.92 7.66 18.49
CA ALA A 99 3.75 6.72 19.23
C ALA A 99 4.64 5.84 18.35
N SER A 100 4.38 5.82 17.03
CA SER A 100 5.15 5.04 16.06
C SER A 100 6.19 5.92 15.36
N PRO A 101 7.49 5.87 15.72
CA PRO A 101 8.50 6.69 15.09
C PRO A 101 8.73 6.28 13.64
N THR A 102 9.04 7.26 12.78
CA THR A 102 9.47 7.00 11.41
C THR A 102 10.98 6.69 11.39
N ILE A 103 11.42 6.01 10.34
CA ILE A 103 12.86 5.78 10.14
C ILE A 103 13.64 7.10 9.99
N PHE A 104 13.00 8.17 9.52
CA PHE A 104 13.60 9.50 9.42
C PHE A 104 13.85 10.16 10.79
N GLU A 105 13.09 9.78 11.81
CA GLU A 105 13.31 10.22 13.18
C GLU A 105 14.47 9.47 13.83
N LEU A 106 14.68 8.20 13.45
CA LEU A 106 15.67 7.30 14.02
C LEU A 106 17.04 7.37 13.31
N ALA A 107 17.06 7.40 11.98
CA ALA A 107 18.27 7.30 11.15
C ALA A 107 18.73 8.66 10.58
N LYS A 108 18.94 9.63 11.44
CA LYS A 108 19.43 10.97 11.04
C LYS A 108 20.94 10.96 10.77
N PRO A 109 21.40 11.78 9.79
CA PRO A 109 20.65 12.57 8.83
C PRO A 109 20.09 11.73 7.68
N SER A 110 18.89 12.09 7.21
CA SER A 110 18.16 11.37 6.18
C SER A 110 17.43 12.33 5.24
N PHE A 111 17.01 11.83 4.06
CA PHE A 111 16.08 12.50 3.17
C PHE A 111 15.04 11.55 2.60
N GLY A 112 13.92 12.11 2.13
CA GLY A 112 12.86 11.39 1.43
C GLY A 112 12.52 12.06 0.12
N ALA A 113 12.38 11.28 -0.95
CA ALA A 113 11.95 11.71 -2.26
C ALA A 113 10.58 11.12 -2.58
N LEU A 114 9.63 11.97 -2.94
CA LEU A 114 8.21 11.65 -3.18
C LEU A 114 7.51 10.91 -2.02
N SER A 115 8.09 10.94 -0.82
CA SER A 115 7.43 10.42 0.38
C SER A 115 6.45 11.44 0.94
N VAL A 116 5.17 11.03 1.11
CA VAL A 116 4.16 11.85 1.77
C VAL A 116 4.34 11.83 3.28
N ILE A 117 4.65 10.67 3.86
CA ILE A 117 5.10 10.56 5.25
C ILE A 117 6.50 11.16 5.32
N GLY A 118 6.65 12.22 6.06
CA GLY A 118 7.91 12.94 6.18
C GLY A 118 8.23 13.42 7.59
N ARG A 119 7.50 12.92 8.59
CA ARG A 119 7.78 13.22 10.00
C ARG A 119 9.23 12.85 10.33
N GLY A 120 9.96 13.77 10.97
CA GLY A 120 11.40 13.67 11.22
C GLY A 120 12.29 14.34 10.17
N LEU A 121 11.81 14.60 8.95
CA LEU A 121 12.56 15.31 7.90
C LEU A 121 12.40 16.84 8.02
N ARG A 122 13.53 17.52 7.89
CA ARG A 122 13.53 18.97 7.64
C ARG A 122 12.99 19.25 6.23
N ARG A 123 12.37 20.42 6.01
CA ARG A 123 11.77 20.80 4.72
C ARG A 123 12.73 20.64 3.54
N ARG A 124 14.00 21.03 3.69
CA ARG A 124 15.04 20.90 2.66
C ARG A 124 15.40 19.46 2.29
N ASN A 125 15.06 18.51 3.16
CA ASN A 125 15.33 17.07 2.97
C ASN A 125 14.11 16.31 2.39
N ARG A 126 13.06 17.05 1.98
CA ARG A 126 11.86 16.48 1.33
C ARG A 126 11.92 16.83 -0.15
N ILE A 127 12.48 15.94 -0.98
CA ILE A 127 12.51 16.07 -2.43
C ILE A 127 11.10 15.88 -2.99
N GLY A 128 10.71 16.66 -4.00
CA GLY A 128 9.38 16.58 -4.60
C GLY A 128 8.26 17.26 -3.80
N ARG A 129 8.59 18.09 -2.80
CA ARG A 129 7.62 18.79 -1.94
C ARG A 129 7.62 20.31 -2.08
N SER A 130 8.34 20.85 -3.06
CA SER A 130 8.26 22.30 -3.33
C SER A 130 6.92 22.64 -4.00
N PRO A 131 6.35 23.85 -3.77
CA PRO A 131 5.08 24.25 -4.39
C PRO A 131 5.10 24.13 -5.92
N ILE A 132 6.20 24.50 -6.56
CA ILE A 132 6.38 24.41 -8.01
C ILE A 132 6.36 22.96 -8.47
N PHE A 133 7.02 22.05 -7.74
CA PHE A 133 7.03 20.63 -8.06
C PHE A 133 5.61 20.03 -7.92
N ILE A 134 4.90 20.35 -6.82
CA ILE A 134 3.54 19.88 -6.59
C ILE A 134 2.60 20.36 -7.69
N ALA A 135 2.69 21.62 -8.09
CA ALA A 135 1.89 22.17 -9.18
C ALA A 135 2.19 21.47 -10.52
N ARG A 136 3.47 21.18 -10.81
CA ARG A 136 3.86 20.44 -12.02
C ARG A 136 3.36 18.99 -11.98
N ALA A 137 3.55 18.29 -10.88
CA ALA A 137 3.06 16.92 -10.72
C ALA A 137 1.53 16.84 -10.84
N ALA A 138 0.80 17.80 -10.25
CA ALA A 138 -0.64 17.91 -10.40
C ALA A 138 -1.04 18.14 -11.86
N ALA A 139 -0.38 19.07 -12.57
CA ALA A 139 -0.65 19.31 -14.00
C ALA A 139 -0.36 18.08 -14.86
N THR A 140 0.72 17.34 -14.59
CA THR A 140 1.06 16.07 -15.24
C THR A 140 -0.05 15.02 -15.00
N HIS A 141 -0.50 14.89 -13.74
CA HIS A 141 -1.57 13.96 -13.37
C HIS A 141 -2.90 14.29 -14.05
N PHE A 142 -3.38 15.54 -13.92
CA PHE A 142 -4.67 15.95 -14.50
C PHE A 142 -4.71 15.95 -16.03
N ARG A 143 -3.57 15.93 -16.69
CA ARG A 143 -3.47 15.77 -18.16
C ARG A 143 -3.37 14.31 -18.59
N GLY A 144 -3.29 13.35 -17.66
CA GLY A 144 -3.04 11.96 -17.97
C GLY A 144 -1.67 11.72 -18.63
N ASP A 145 -0.70 12.61 -18.38
CA ASP A 145 0.61 12.56 -19.03
C ASP A 145 1.55 11.56 -18.35
N VAL A 146 1.45 10.29 -18.74
CA VAL A 146 2.30 9.22 -18.19
C VAL A 146 3.78 9.39 -18.55
N ARG A 147 4.11 9.97 -19.71
CA ARG A 147 5.51 10.29 -20.07
C ARG A 147 6.07 11.41 -19.21
N GLY A 148 5.24 12.36 -18.82
CA GLY A 148 5.59 13.40 -17.84
C GLY A 148 5.97 12.81 -16.48
N TRP A 149 5.32 11.71 -16.07
CA TRP A 149 5.71 10.99 -14.85
C TRP A 149 7.09 10.34 -14.97
N LEU A 150 7.45 9.74 -16.11
CA LEU A 150 8.81 9.23 -16.35
C LEU A 150 9.86 10.34 -16.24
N ALA A 151 9.58 11.53 -16.76
CA ALA A 151 10.47 12.69 -16.64
C ALA A 151 10.61 13.18 -15.19
N ILE A 152 9.54 13.08 -14.40
CA ILE A 152 9.58 13.37 -12.95
C ILE A 152 10.48 12.35 -12.25
N ASP A 153 10.31 11.06 -12.49
CA ASP A 153 11.11 10.01 -11.85
C ASP A 153 12.59 10.12 -12.19
N ARG A 154 12.92 10.39 -13.45
CA ARG A 154 14.32 10.64 -13.88
C ARG A 154 14.96 11.76 -13.06
N ARG A 155 14.26 12.89 -12.95
CA ARG A 155 14.74 14.02 -12.14
C ARG A 155 14.85 13.69 -10.65
N ILE A 156 13.94 12.90 -10.10
CA ILE A 156 13.99 12.46 -8.69
C ILE A 156 15.19 11.55 -8.47
N GLY A 157 15.44 10.59 -9.38
CA GLY A 157 16.59 9.69 -9.32
C GLY A 157 17.92 10.45 -9.37
N GLU A 158 18.07 11.38 -10.32
CA GLU A 158 19.25 12.26 -10.46
C GLU A 158 19.52 13.08 -9.19
N GLU A 159 18.48 13.75 -8.65
CA GLU A 159 18.59 14.55 -7.43
C GLU A 159 18.95 13.67 -6.22
N ALA A 160 18.36 12.48 -6.11
CA ALA A 160 18.66 11.54 -5.04
C ALA A 160 20.12 11.03 -5.12
N ALA A 161 20.59 10.63 -6.31
CA ALA A 161 21.96 10.24 -6.54
C ALA A 161 22.93 11.37 -6.19
N HIS A 162 22.64 12.60 -6.66
CA HIS A 162 23.45 13.79 -6.33
C HIS A 162 23.58 14.00 -4.81
N ARG A 163 22.49 13.87 -4.04
CA ARG A 163 22.53 14.02 -2.57
C ARG A 163 23.33 12.92 -1.89
N LEU A 164 23.28 11.70 -2.42
CA LEU A 164 24.02 10.56 -1.86
C LEU A 164 25.54 10.66 -2.09
N ARG A 165 26.01 11.42 -3.09
CA ARG A 165 27.44 11.67 -3.32
C ARG A 165 28.14 12.23 -2.09
N SER A 166 27.47 13.08 -1.33
CA SER A 166 28.06 13.70 -0.14
C SER A 166 28.45 12.70 0.96
N GLY A 167 27.93 11.48 0.94
CA GLY A 167 28.13 10.45 1.97
C GLY A 167 27.59 10.81 3.36
N ARG A 168 26.91 11.96 3.48
CA ARG A 168 26.45 12.48 4.80
C ARG A 168 25.14 11.89 5.28
N ASN A 169 24.33 11.35 4.36
CA ASN A 169 23.03 10.78 4.71
C ASN A 169 23.18 9.32 5.16
N ARG A 170 22.63 9.01 6.32
CA ARG A 170 22.59 7.63 6.84
C ARG A 170 21.48 6.82 6.20
N TYR A 171 20.35 7.48 5.82
CA TYR A 171 19.22 6.82 5.20
C TYR A 171 18.61 7.70 4.11
N ALA A 172 18.16 7.08 3.05
CA ALA A 172 17.38 7.70 1.99
C ALA A 172 16.20 6.81 1.61
N PHE A 173 15.03 7.42 1.45
CA PHE A 173 13.84 6.80 0.88
C PHE A 173 13.49 7.50 -0.43
N ILE A 174 13.46 6.76 -1.53
CA ILE A 174 13.28 7.28 -2.89
C ILE A 174 12.14 6.51 -3.53
N ALA A 175 11.00 7.16 -3.74
CA ALA A 175 9.90 6.56 -4.49
C ALA A 175 9.95 7.01 -5.96
N LEU A 176 9.88 6.05 -6.88
CA LEU A 176 9.79 6.25 -8.31
C LEU A 176 8.45 5.67 -8.77
N THR A 177 7.54 6.53 -9.23
CA THR A 177 6.13 6.22 -9.44
C THR A 177 5.78 5.87 -10.89
N GLY A 178 6.75 5.94 -11.79
CA GLY A 178 6.54 5.78 -13.23
C GLY A 178 6.02 4.40 -13.62
N ILE A 179 6.45 3.33 -12.92
CA ILE A 179 5.96 1.97 -13.20
C ILE A 179 4.46 1.88 -12.92
N ASP A 180 4.01 2.36 -11.77
CA ASP A 180 2.59 2.42 -11.40
C ASP A 180 1.78 3.24 -12.43
N LYS A 181 2.22 4.46 -12.73
CA LYS A 181 1.48 5.36 -13.62
C LYS A 181 1.39 4.85 -15.06
N THR A 182 2.46 4.22 -15.56
CA THR A 182 2.46 3.63 -16.90
C THR A 182 1.67 2.33 -16.94
N SER A 183 1.72 1.51 -15.89
CA SER A 183 0.91 0.30 -15.76
C SER A 183 -0.58 0.59 -15.72
N HIS A 184 -1.01 1.60 -14.96
CA HIS A 184 -2.40 2.04 -14.97
C HIS A 184 -2.90 2.39 -16.36
N ALA A 185 -2.11 3.13 -17.14
CA ALA A 185 -2.53 3.65 -18.44
C ALA A 185 -2.45 2.62 -19.56
N GLU A 186 -1.45 1.75 -19.57
CA GLU A 186 -1.14 0.89 -20.73
C GLU A 186 -1.00 -0.61 -20.38
N GLY A 187 -1.14 -0.97 -19.09
CA GLY A 187 -0.95 -2.35 -18.60
C GLY A 187 0.51 -2.64 -18.22
N GLN A 188 0.66 -3.60 -17.32
CA GLN A 188 1.95 -3.90 -16.68
C GLN A 188 3.03 -4.50 -17.62
N ASP A 189 2.64 -5.02 -18.78
CA ASP A 189 3.56 -5.61 -19.78
C ASP A 189 3.82 -4.65 -20.97
N ALA A 190 3.31 -3.42 -20.92
CA ALA A 190 3.49 -2.44 -21.98
C ALA A 190 4.95 -1.97 -22.12
N PRO A 191 5.44 -1.65 -23.34
CA PRO A 191 6.81 -1.19 -23.56
C PRO A 191 7.22 0.02 -22.71
N ILE A 192 6.30 0.95 -22.45
CA ILE A 192 6.55 2.13 -21.62
C ILE A 192 6.86 1.78 -20.16
N VAL A 193 6.36 0.65 -19.66
CA VAL A 193 6.69 0.15 -18.32
C VAL A 193 8.14 -0.30 -18.26
N ALA A 194 8.68 -0.88 -19.35
CA ALA A 194 10.11 -1.18 -19.43
C ALA A 194 10.97 0.09 -19.36
N ASP A 195 10.52 1.21 -19.96
CA ASP A 195 11.20 2.50 -19.83
C ASP A 195 11.19 3.01 -18.38
N ALA A 196 10.09 2.78 -17.64
CA ALA A 196 10.01 3.12 -16.22
C ALA A 196 10.99 2.27 -15.37
N PHE A 197 11.10 0.97 -15.64
CA PHE A 197 12.10 0.10 -14.99
C PHE A 197 13.53 0.53 -15.29
N ARG A 198 13.84 0.97 -16.52
CA ARG A 198 15.17 1.50 -16.87
C ARG A 198 15.52 2.74 -16.04
N ILE A 199 14.57 3.60 -15.70
CA ILE A 199 14.84 4.75 -14.82
C ILE A 199 15.25 4.29 -13.41
N VAL A 200 14.65 3.21 -12.90
CA VAL A 200 15.06 2.61 -11.62
C VAL A 200 16.49 2.07 -11.75
N ASP A 201 16.78 1.33 -12.82
CA ASP A 201 18.11 0.75 -13.11
C ASP A 201 19.18 1.83 -13.24
N ASP A 202 18.92 2.89 -14.03
CA ASP A 202 19.81 4.05 -14.21
C ASP A 202 20.09 4.76 -12.88
N THR A 203 19.06 4.91 -12.04
CA THR A 203 19.21 5.52 -10.70
C THR A 203 20.13 4.68 -9.82
N VAL A 204 19.97 3.35 -9.83
CA VAL A 204 20.84 2.43 -9.09
C VAL A 204 22.26 2.47 -9.66
N ALA A 205 22.42 2.42 -10.99
CA ALA A 205 23.72 2.48 -11.68
C ALA A 205 24.50 3.74 -11.28
N GLN A 206 23.84 4.91 -11.28
CA GLN A 206 24.46 6.18 -10.91
C GLN A 206 24.89 6.20 -9.44
N ILE A 207 24.02 5.73 -8.52
CA ILE A 207 24.34 5.67 -7.08
C ILE A 207 25.51 4.70 -6.84
N ARG A 208 25.52 3.54 -7.51
CA ARG A 208 26.56 2.55 -7.43
C ARG A 208 27.90 3.11 -7.91
N SER A 209 27.94 3.68 -9.12
CA SER A 209 29.15 4.26 -9.71
C SER A 209 29.77 5.34 -8.82
N ASP A 210 28.93 6.22 -8.24
CA ASP A 210 29.39 7.25 -7.31
C ASP A 210 29.96 6.62 -6.01
N ALA A 211 29.30 5.58 -5.49
CA ALA A 211 29.74 4.91 -4.26
C ALA A 211 31.02 4.06 -4.47
N GLU A 212 31.19 3.44 -5.63
CA GLU A 212 32.39 2.68 -6.01
C GLU A 212 33.59 3.59 -6.14
N ARG A 213 33.44 4.70 -6.87
CA ARG A 213 34.48 5.72 -7.05
C ARG A 213 35.01 6.27 -5.71
N ASP A 214 34.10 6.44 -4.75
CA ASP A 214 34.41 6.98 -3.42
C ASP A 214 34.81 5.86 -2.41
N GLY A 215 34.89 4.60 -2.83
CA GLY A 215 35.24 3.46 -1.98
C GLY A 215 34.17 3.09 -0.92
N ARG A 216 32.93 3.56 -1.08
CA ARG A 216 31.83 3.37 -0.11
C ARG A 216 30.95 2.17 -0.41
N TRP A 217 31.02 1.59 -1.62
CA TRP A 217 30.09 0.58 -2.11
C TRP A 217 29.96 -0.62 -1.16
N LYS A 218 31.06 -1.19 -0.70
CA LYS A 218 31.07 -2.36 0.19
C LYS A 218 30.31 -2.17 1.51
N LYS A 219 30.11 -0.91 1.93
CA LYS A 219 29.40 -0.56 3.18
C LYS A 219 28.02 0.01 2.92
N MET A 220 27.64 0.17 1.65
CA MET A 220 26.38 0.80 1.25
C MET A 220 25.32 -0.26 1.02
N HIS A 221 24.21 -0.16 1.74
CA HIS A 221 23.03 -0.99 1.50
C HIS A 221 22.13 -0.28 0.49
N ILE A 222 21.91 -0.90 -0.66
CA ILE A 222 20.91 -0.48 -1.64
C ILE A 222 19.86 -1.58 -1.76
N TRP A 223 18.63 -1.21 -1.48
CA TRP A 223 17.47 -2.09 -1.57
C TRP A 223 16.45 -1.48 -2.51
N VAL A 224 15.93 -2.29 -3.41
CA VAL A 224 14.85 -1.93 -4.33
C VAL A 224 13.68 -2.85 -4.03
N ALA A 225 12.53 -2.26 -3.72
CA ALA A 225 11.30 -3.01 -3.49
C ALA A 225 10.12 -2.33 -4.16
N SER A 226 8.98 -3.01 -4.23
CA SER A 226 7.70 -2.39 -4.54
C SER A 226 6.81 -2.35 -3.30
N ASP A 227 5.89 -1.43 -3.30
CA ASP A 227 4.85 -1.30 -2.28
C ASP A 227 3.59 -2.12 -2.62
N HIS A 228 3.30 -2.38 -3.89
CA HIS A 228 2.25 -3.26 -4.37
C HIS A 228 2.57 -3.79 -5.78
N GLY A 229 1.79 -4.78 -6.20
CA GLY A 229 1.79 -5.24 -7.57
C GLY A 229 0.64 -4.63 -8.39
N HIS A 230 0.33 -5.22 -9.53
CA HIS A 230 -0.73 -4.82 -10.45
C HIS A 230 -1.44 -6.02 -11.07
N SER A 231 -2.71 -5.86 -11.43
CA SER A 231 -3.43 -6.79 -12.32
C SER A 231 -4.19 -6.05 -13.40
N ALA A 232 -4.49 -6.74 -14.51
CA ALA A 232 -5.32 -6.18 -15.58
C ALA A 232 -6.72 -5.80 -15.08
N VAL A 233 -7.28 -4.75 -15.66
CA VAL A 233 -8.66 -4.30 -15.44
C VAL A 233 -9.36 -4.22 -16.78
N ARG A 234 -10.55 -4.81 -16.89
CA ARG A 234 -11.40 -4.81 -18.06
C ARG A 234 -12.73 -4.11 -17.82
N GLU A 235 -13.17 -4.16 -16.56
CA GLU A 235 -14.46 -3.65 -16.13
C GLU A 235 -14.31 -2.74 -14.91
N HIS A 236 -15.18 -1.75 -14.81
CA HIS A 236 -15.20 -0.78 -13.73
C HIS A 236 -16.58 -0.75 -13.08
N GLU A 237 -16.64 -0.72 -11.75
CA GLU A 237 -17.89 -0.49 -11.04
C GLU A 237 -17.83 0.81 -10.23
N ASP A 238 -18.62 1.81 -10.62
CA ASP A 238 -18.82 3.02 -9.82
C ASP A 238 -19.78 2.72 -8.66
N LEU A 239 -19.22 2.30 -7.51
CA LEU A 239 -19.99 1.99 -6.31
C LEU A 239 -20.82 3.19 -5.81
N VAL A 240 -20.38 4.42 -6.06
CA VAL A 240 -21.13 5.63 -5.68
C VAL A 240 -22.39 5.76 -6.53
N ALA A 241 -22.26 5.54 -7.84
CA ALA A 241 -23.40 5.53 -8.76
C ALA A 241 -24.38 4.40 -8.43
N LEU A 242 -23.85 3.17 -8.23
CA LEU A 242 -24.63 1.99 -7.88
C LEU A 242 -25.45 2.18 -6.59
N LEU A 243 -24.80 2.63 -5.52
CA LEU A 243 -25.49 2.85 -4.24
C LEU A 243 -26.51 3.99 -4.32
N THR A 244 -26.25 5.00 -5.14
CA THR A 244 -27.21 6.10 -5.39
C THR A 244 -28.42 5.60 -6.17
N GLU A 245 -28.25 4.73 -7.15
CA GLU A 245 -29.33 4.06 -7.88
C GLU A 245 -30.19 3.20 -6.93
N TRP A 246 -29.60 2.58 -5.93
CA TRP A 246 -30.32 1.83 -4.89
C TRP A 246 -31.01 2.73 -3.84
N GLY A 247 -30.95 4.07 -4.01
CA GLY A 247 -31.65 5.04 -3.16
C GLY A 247 -30.84 5.56 -1.98
N TYR A 248 -29.56 5.18 -1.81
CA TYR A 248 -28.73 5.69 -0.73
C TYR A 248 -28.12 7.06 -1.07
N THR A 249 -28.07 7.95 -0.10
CA THR A 249 -27.23 9.15 -0.21
C THR A 249 -25.79 8.80 0.13
N THR A 250 -24.86 9.12 -0.80
CA THR A 250 -23.46 8.73 -0.65
C THR A 250 -22.54 9.91 -0.42
N LEU A 251 -21.49 9.70 0.37
CA LEU A 251 -20.35 10.58 0.52
C LEU A 251 -19.12 9.91 -0.09
N ALA A 252 -18.43 10.58 -1.03
CA ALA A 252 -17.19 10.10 -1.60
C ALA A 252 -16.17 11.23 -1.72
N HIS A 253 -14.88 10.89 -1.67
CA HIS A 253 -13.83 11.87 -1.95
C HIS A 253 -13.84 12.22 -3.46
N PRO A 254 -13.63 13.50 -3.86
CA PRO A 254 -13.27 14.66 -3.05
C PRO A 254 -14.44 15.48 -2.49
N TRP A 255 -15.67 15.05 -2.68
CA TRP A 255 -16.88 15.81 -2.33
C TRP A 255 -17.25 15.66 -0.85
N ALA A 256 -16.31 16.01 0.02
CA ALA A 256 -16.47 15.95 1.47
C ALA A 256 -17.43 17.04 2.06
N PHE A 257 -18.12 17.79 1.20
CA PHE A 257 -18.95 18.93 1.63
C PHE A 257 -20.42 18.56 1.88
N LYS A 258 -20.82 17.32 1.65
CA LYS A 258 -22.15 16.85 2.04
C LYS A 258 -22.22 16.77 3.56
N THR A 259 -23.27 17.36 4.14
CA THR A 259 -23.50 17.38 5.58
C THR A 259 -24.28 16.15 6.08
N THR A 260 -24.93 15.43 5.16
CA THR A 260 -25.71 14.22 5.43
C THR A 260 -25.45 13.20 4.34
N ALA A 261 -25.20 11.96 4.74
CA ALA A 261 -25.11 10.82 3.84
C ALA A 261 -25.37 9.55 4.64
N ASP A 262 -25.92 8.53 3.98
CA ASP A 262 -26.16 7.22 4.57
C ASP A 262 -24.86 6.41 4.60
N ILE A 263 -24.08 6.48 3.50
CA ILE A 263 -22.90 5.68 3.28
C ILE A 263 -21.74 6.57 2.82
N ALA A 264 -20.58 6.44 3.46
CA ALA A 264 -19.34 6.98 2.92
C ALA A 264 -18.57 5.88 2.16
N VAL A 265 -18.26 6.15 0.88
CA VAL A 265 -17.54 5.23 -0.02
C VAL A 265 -16.12 5.74 -0.20
N MET A 266 -15.13 5.01 0.33
CA MET A 266 -13.73 5.41 0.34
C MET A 266 -12.88 4.40 -0.42
N VAL A 267 -12.78 4.62 -1.74
CA VAL A 267 -12.00 3.77 -2.65
C VAL A 267 -10.51 3.97 -2.42
N SER A 268 -9.76 2.88 -2.40
CA SER A 268 -8.31 2.84 -2.19
C SER A 268 -7.62 1.98 -3.25
N GLY A 269 -6.71 2.55 -4.02
CA GLY A 269 -5.99 1.87 -5.11
C GLY A 269 -6.90 1.35 -6.23
N ASN A 270 -8.15 1.74 -6.23
CA ASN A 270 -9.26 1.34 -7.07
C ASN A 270 -9.72 -0.13 -6.95
N ALA A 271 -8.90 -1.06 -6.48
CA ALA A 271 -9.31 -2.45 -6.29
C ALA A 271 -9.70 -2.80 -4.85
N MET A 272 -9.88 -1.80 -3.99
CA MET A 272 -10.37 -1.95 -2.63
C MET A 272 -11.22 -0.75 -2.25
N THR A 273 -12.23 -0.95 -1.43
CA THR A 273 -13.01 0.14 -0.85
C THR A 273 -13.43 -0.14 0.58
N HIS A 274 -13.53 0.93 1.36
CA HIS A 274 -14.23 0.95 2.63
C HIS A 274 -15.62 1.55 2.45
N LEU A 275 -16.63 0.90 2.99
CA LEU A 275 -17.95 1.48 3.20
C LEU A 275 -18.11 1.79 4.70
N TYR A 276 -18.49 3.02 5.02
CA TYR A 276 -18.78 3.46 6.37
C TYR A 276 -20.27 3.73 6.47
N LEU A 277 -20.90 3.15 7.48
CA LEU A 277 -22.34 3.21 7.73
C LEU A 277 -22.61 4.00 8.99
N GLU A 278 -23.83 4.49 9.19
CA GLU A 278 -24.20 5.26 10.38
C GLU A 278 -23.17 6.35 10.74
N LEU A 279 -22.96 7.27 9.80
CA LEU A 279 -21.87 8.25 9.82
C LEU A 279 -21.88 9.21 11.02
N ASP A 280 -23.01 9.35 11.70
CA ASP A 280 -23.17 10.21 12.89
C ASP A 280 -22.57 9.59 14.16
N ARG A 281 -22.31 8.29 14.17
CA ARG A 281 -21.65 7.62 15.30
C ARG A 281 -20.19 8.07 15.41
N LYS A 282 -19.79 8.49 16.60
CA LYS A 282 -18.40 8.85 16.90
C LYS A 282 -17.49 7.62 17.04
N ALA A 283 -18.00 6.58 17.68
CA ALA A 283 -17.31 5.30 17.77
C ALA A 283 -17.60 4.45 16.54
N ARG A 284 -16.63 3.68 16.10
CA ARG A 284 -16.82 2.71 15.01
C ARG A 284 -17.83 1.65 15.45
N PRO A 285 -18.94 1.44 14.72
CA PRO A 285 -19.82 0.32 14.96
C PRO A 285 -19.21 -0.97 14.44
N PHE A 286 -19.68 -2.11 14.93
CA PHE A 286 -19.37 -3.43 14.40
C PHE A 286 -20.64 -4.12 13.92
N TRP A 287 -20.47 -5.16 13.10
CA TRP A 287 -21.58 -5.81 12.40
C TRP A 287 -22.76 -6.25 13.28
N PRO A 288 -22.59 -6.77 14.50
CA PRO A 288 -23.72 -7.08 15.37
C PRO A 288 -24.66 -5.91 15.70
N MET A 289 -24.15 -4.66 15.55
CA MET A 289 -24.94 -3.46 15.73
C MET A 289 -25.53 -2.92 14.42
N LEU A 290 -25.03 -3.38 13.29
CA LEU A 290 -25.38 -2.88 11.95
C LEU A 290 -26.30 -3.83 11.19
N SER A 291 -26.25 -5.12 11.50
CA SER A 291 -26.89 -6.17 10.71
C SER A 291 -28.37 -5.96 10.49
N ASP A 292 -29.12 -5.51 11.52
CA ASP A 292 -30.57 -5.32 11.41
C ASP A 292 -30.96 -4.30 10.35
N ASN A 293 -30.12 -3.26 10.14
CA ASN A 293 -30.39 -2.19 9.19
C ASN A 293 -29.65 -2.35 7.86
N TRP A 294 -28.56 -3.12 7.82
CA TRP A 294 -27.61 -3.12 6.70
C TRP A 294 -27.35 -4.48 6.07
N SER A 295 -28.01 -5.55 6.54
CA SER A 295 -27.85 -6.89 5.92
C SER A 295 -28.31 -6.92 4.47
N GLU A 296 -29.41 -6.23 4.13
CA GLU A 296 -29.89 -6.15 2.75
C GLU A 296 -28.86 -5.50 1.81
N LEU A 297 -28.15 -4.46 2.27
CA LEU A 297 -27.06 -3.86 1.51
C LEU A 297 -25.93 -4.84 1.27
N ALA A 298 -25.48 -5.55 2.30
CA ALA A 298 -24.43 -6.54 2.18
C ALA A 298 -24.81 -7.68 1.24
N ASP A 299 -26.06 -8.17 1.34
CA ASP A 299 -26.60 -9.25 0.49
C ASP A 299 -26.74 -8.81 -0.98
N LYS A 300 -27.03 -7.54 -1.26
CA LYS A 300 -27.06 -6.99 -2.63
C LYS A 300 -25.65 -6.76 -3.20
N LEU A 301 -24.69 -6.40 -2.36
CA LEU A 301 -23.31 -6.16 -2.80
C LEU A 301 -22.53 -7.45 -3.05
N LEU A 302 -22.71 -8.48 -2.19
CA LEU A 302 -21.91 -9.70 -2.25
C LEU A 302 -21.94 -10.42 -3.62
N PRO A 303 -23.07 -10.54 -4.32
CA PRO A 303 -23.12 -11.23 -5.62
C PRO A 303 -22.65 -10.37 -6.80
N ARG A 304 -22.19 -9.13 -6.57
CA ARG A 304 -21.68 -8.29 -7.66
C ARG A 304 -20.43 -8.89 -8.27
N PRO A 305 -20.31 -8.95 -9.61
CA PRO A 305 -19.12 -9.49 -10.27
C PRO A 305 -17.81 -8.79 -9.89
N SER A 306 -17.90 -7.51 -9.51
CA SER A 306 -16.76 -6.71 -9.07
C SER A 306 -16.25 -7.08 -7.67
N VAL A 307 -17.05 -7.81 -6.86
CA VAL A 307 -16.71 -8.14 -5.47
C VAL A 307 -16.14 -9.55 -5.39
N ASP A 308 -14.88 -9.64 -5.05
CA ASP A 308 -14.19 -10.91 -4.77
C ASP A 308 -14.37 -11.35 -3.33
N LEU A 309 -13.99 -10.48 -2.40
CA LEU A 309 -14.15 -10.68 -0.97
C LEU A 309 -14.87 -9.50 -0.33
N MET A 310 -15.79 -9.82 0.56
CA MET A 310 -16.43 -8.89 1.49
C MET A 310 -15.96 -9.23 2.90
N ILE A 311 -15.27 -8.30 3.54
CA ILE A 311 -14.77 -8.44 4.91
C ILE A 311 -15.61 -7.54 5.81
N ILE A 312 -16.26 -8.13 6.80
CA ILE A 312 -17.20 -7.47 7.69
C ILE A 312 -16.69 -7.56 9.13
N PRO A 313 -16.16 -6.48 9.70
CA PRO A 313 -15.69 -6.46 11.08
C PRO A 313 -16.81 -6.73 12.09
N THR A 314 -16.64 -7.77 12.90
CA THR A 314 -17.59 -8.17 13.97
C THR A 314 -17.15 -7.65 15.35
N SER A 315 -15.85 -7.41 15.52
CA SER A 315 -15.26 -6.79 16.70
C SER A 315 -13.92 -6.12 16.35
N THR A 316 -13.18 -5.65 17.34
CA THR A 316 -11.80 -5.18 17.16
C THR A 316 -10.79 -6.28 16.85
N SER A 317 -11.17 -7.55 17.04
CA SER A 317 -10.32 -8.73 16.89
C SER A 317 -11.00 -9.88 16.15
N SER A 318 -12.05 -9.60 15.40
CA SER A 318 -12.73 -10.60 14.57
C SER A 318 -13.47 -9.94 13.39
N CYS A 319 -13.63 -10.72 12.32
CA CYS A 319 -14.44 -10.36 11.16
C CYS A 319 -15.00 -11.60 10.47
N ASP A 320 -16.10 -11.41 9.75
CA ASP A 320 -16.59 -12.36 8.77
C ASP A 320 -15.97 -12.07 7.42
N ILE A 321 -15.60 -13.09 6.69
CA ILE A 321 -15.11 -13.01 5.31
C ILE A 321 -16.11 -13.77 4.45
N ARG A 322 -16.65 -13.12 3.42
CA ARG A 322 -17.66 -13.67 2.52
C ARG A 322 -17.20 -13.56 1.07
N ALA A 323 -17.49 -14.56 0.27
CA ALA A 323 -17.27 -14.56 -1.17
C ALA A 323 -18.44 -15.26 -1.89
N ALA A 324 -18.98 -14.61 -2.91
CA ALA A 324 -20.05 -15.21 -3.70
C ALA A 324 -19.59 -16.54 -4.31
N GLY A 325 -20.41 -17.58 -4.18
CA GLY A 325 -20.13 -18.93 -4.68
C GLY A 325 -19.01 -19.70 -3.94
N ARG A 326 -18.26 -19.05 -3.02
CA ARG A 326 -17.21 -19.70 -2.21
C ARG A 326 -17.55 -19.75 -0.71
N GLY A 327 -18.63 -19.10 -0.30
CA GLY A 327 -19.16 -19.19 1.05
C GLY A 327 -18.67 -18.14 2.02
N SER A 328 -18.57 -18.51 3.29
CA SER A 328 -18.21 -17.60 4.38
C SER A 328 -17.32 -18.27 5.41
N ALA A 329 -16.52 -17.47 6.09
CA ALA A 329 -15.66 -17.89 7.19
C ALA A 329 -15.55 -16.79 8.24
N THR A 330 -15.21 -17.16 9.47
CA THR A 330 -14.85 -16.21 10.52
C THR A 330 -13.35 -16.22 10.72
N LEU A 331 -12.73 -15.04 10.72
CA LEU A 331 -11.36 -14.82 11.16
C LEU A 331 -11.40 -14.11 12.52
N ALA A 332 -10.75 -14.72 13.52
CA ALA A 332 -10.57 -14.13 14.84
C ALA A 332 -9.12 -14.23 15.28
N TRP A 333 -8.67 -13.29 16.12
CA TRP A 333 -7.32 -13.33 16.67
C TRP A 333 -7.29 -12.79 18.11
N LYS A 334 -6.39 -13.37 18.87
CA LYS A 334 -6.08 -12.94 20.25
C LYS A 334 -4.58 -13.01 20.44
N GLU A 335 -3.96 -11.93 20.92
CA GLU A 335 -2.50 -11.85 21.14
C GLU A 335 -1.70 -12.27 19.89
N TRP A 336 -2.21 -11.93 18.70
CA TRP A 336 -1.65 -12.28 17.38
C TRP A 336 -1.57 -13.79 17.11
N GLN A 337 -2.45 -14.57 17.75
CA GLN A 337 -2.77 -15.95 17.38
C GLN A 337 -4.04 -15.94 16.55
N TYR A 338 -3.96 -16.45 15.33
CA TYR A 338 -5.03 -16.37 14.33
C TYR A 338 -5.83 -17.67 14.28
N CYS A 339 -7.14 -17.55 14.21
CA CYS A 339 -8.06 -18.65 13.95
C CYS A 339 -8.94 -18.30 12.75
N TYR A 340 -8.93 -19.13 11.72
CA TYR A 340 -9.78 -19.01 10.55
C TYR A 340 -10.68 -20.24 10.45
N VAL A 341 -12.00 -20.05 10.51
CA VAL A 341 -12.98 -21.13 10.58
C VAL A 341 -13.99 -20.94 9.45
N PRO A 342 -13.95 -21.77 8.38
CA PRO A 342 -14.99 -21.82 7.38
C PRO A 342 -16.33 -22.20 7.98
N ALA A 343 -17.40 -21.47 7.59
CA ALA A 343 -18.77 -21.76 8.05
C ALA A 343 -19.60 -22.45 6.96
N SER A 344 -19.53 -21.93 5.72
CA SER A 344 -20.16 -22.55 4.55
C SER A 344 -19.26 -22.33 3.34
N GLY A 345 -18.61 -23.37 2.85
CA GLY A 345 -17.52 -23.21 1.87
C GLY A 345 -16.26 -22.64 2.50
N ASP A 346 -15.33 -22.12 1.65
CA ASP A 346 -14.07 -21.54 2.10
C ASP A 346 -13.68 -20.34 1.21
N PRO A 347 -13.98 -19.10 1.61
CA PRO A 347 -13.72 -17.92 0.79
C PRO A 347 -12.23 -17.67 0.49
N LEU A 348 -11.30 -18.10 1.33
CA LEU A 348 -9.86 -17.98 1.12
C LEU A 348 -9.20 -19.25 0.52
N GLY A 349 -9.89 -20.39 0.54
CA GLY A 349 -9.38 -21.65 0.01
C GLY A 349 -8.20 -22.23 0.78
N VAL A 350 -8.12 -22.01 2.10
CA VAL A 350 -6.99 -22.43 2.94
C VAL A 350 -7.36 -23.48 4.00
N GLY A 351 -8.63 -23.87 4.07
CA GLY A 351 -9.14 -24.78 5.09
C GLY A 351 -9.24 -24.15 6.47
N GLU A 352 -9.63 -24.96 7.45
CA GLU A 352 -9.67 -24.49 8.84
C GLU A 352 -8.27 -24.38 9.42
N LEU A 353 -7.96 -23.21 10.02
CA LEU A 353 -6.67 -22.91 10.63
C LEU A 353 -6.90 -22.43 12.06
N LYS A 354 -6.18 -23.01 13.03
CA LYS A 354 -6.40 -22.75 14.46
C LYS A 354 -5.10 -22.37 15.17
N SER A 355 -5.15 -21.27 15.89
CA SER A 355 -4.09 -20.81 16.79
C SER A 355 -2.71 -20.72 16.13
N LEU A 356 -2.66 -20.13 14.93
CA LEU A 356 -1.42 -19.90 14.20
C LEU A 356 -0.78 -18.59 14.65
N ASP A 357 0.53 -18.59 14.87
CA ASP A 357 1.28 -17.33 15.02
C ASP A 357 1.48 -16.62 13.66
N ASP A 358 2.13 -15.47 13.68
CA ASP A 358 2.38 -14.65 12.47
C ASP A 358 3.14 -15.40 11.38
N VAL A 359 4.08 -16.27 11.74
CA VAL A 359 4.90 -17.02 10.78
C VAL A 359 4.11 -18.18 10.20
N GLU A 360 3.43 -18.94 11.06
CA GLU A 360 2.59 -20.06 10.67
C GLU A 360 1.41 -19.58 9.79
N ALA A 361 0.78 -18.46 10.13
CA ALA A 361 -0.29 -17.86 9.33
C ALA A 361 0.20 -17.40 7.95
N TYR A 362 1.41 -16.84 7.87
CA TYR A 362 2.06 -16.52 6.61
C TYR A 362 2.29 -17.77 5.77
N ASP A 363 2.96 -18.78 6.33
CA ASP A 363 3.33 -20.00 5.60
C ASP A 363 2.09 -20.78 5.14
N ALA A 364 1.02 -20.82 5.95
CA ALA A 364 -0.25 -21.48 5.62
C ALA A 364 -1.00 -20.82 4.45
N THR A 365 -0.83 -19.52 4.25
CA THR A 365 -1.59 -18.76 3.23
C THR A 365 -0.75 -18.31 2.03
N LEU A 366 0.58 -18.41 2.08
CA LEU A 366 1.48 -17.90 1.02
C LEU A 366 1.19 -18.50 -0.35
N ALA A 367 0.86 -19.78 -0.43
CA ALA A 367 0.60 -20.48 -1.68
C ALA A 367 -0.83 -20.26 -2.23
N SER A 368 -1.75 -19.69 -1.42
CA SER A 368 -3.13 -19.43 -1.82
C SER A 368 -3.25 -18.25 -2.80
N ASP A 369 -4.46 -18.02 -3.29
CA ASP A 369 -4.79 -16.81 -4.06
C ASP A 369 -4.67 -15.51 -3.24
N TYR A 370 -4.61 -15.62 -1.91
CA TYR A 370 -4.55 -14.53 -0.94
C TYR A 370 -3.35 -14.68 0.01
N PRO A 371 -2.11 -14.45 -0.48
CA PRO A 371 -0.91 -14.61 0.33
C PRO A 371 -0.97 -13.74 1.59
N ASP A 372 -0.67 -14.35 2.75
CA ASP A 372 -0.62 -13.66 4.05
C ASP A 372 -1.98 -13.07 4.52
N ALA A 373 -3.09 -13.55 3.99
CA ALA A 373 -4.41 -12.94 4.16
C ALA A 373 -4.83 -12.75 5.61
N LEU A 374 -4.57 -13.73 6.48
CA LEU A 374 -5.04 -13.69 7.88
C LEU A 374 -4.42 -12.51 8.63
N VAL A 375 -3.11 -12.35 8.51
CA VAL A 375 -2.36 -11.28 9.16
C VAL A 375 -2.76 -9.92 8.58
N GLN A 376 -2.86 -9.82 7.27
CA GLN A 376 -3.18 -8.59 6.56
C GLN A 376 -4.60 -8.08 6.88
N ILE A 377 -5.58 -8.97 6.87
CA ILE A 377 -6.96 -8.64 7.23
C ILE A 377 -7.04 -8.21 8.70
N ALA A 378 -6.40 -8.95 9.61
CA ALA A 378 -6.44 -8.67 11.04
C ALA A 378 -5.89 -7.28 11.36
N HIS A 379 -4.74 -6.89 10.77
CA HIS A 379 -4.16 -5.56 10.97
C HIS A 379 -5.01 -4.44 10.39
N LEU A 380 -5.72 -4.68 9.29
CA LEU A 380 -6.63 -3.68 8.73
C LEU A 380 -7.90 -3.56 9.57
N VAL A 381 -8.55 -4.69 9.89
CA VAL A 381 -9.79 -4.73 10.67
C VAL A 381 -9.60 -4.17 12.07
N GLY A 382 -8.47 -4.42 12.71
CA GLY A 382 -8.11 -3.87 14.02
C GLY A 382 -7.93 -2.35 14.06
N SER A 383 -7.89 -1.67 12.92
CA SER A 383 -7.80 -0.21 12.86
C SER A 383 -9.14 0.45 13.26
N SER A 384 -9.10 1.41 14.17
CA SER A 384 -10.29 2.20 14.55
C SER A 384 -10.85 3.05 13.41
N ARG A 385 -10.07 3.25 12.33
CA ARG A 385 -10.45 4.04 11.15
C ARG A 385 -10.85 3.17 9.96
N SER A 386 -10.82 1.85 10.08
CA SER A 386 -11.26 0.93 9.03
C SER A 386 -12.77 1.03 8.78
N GLY A 387 -13.21 0.67 7.58
CA GLY A 387 -14.63 0.66 7.21
C GLY A 387 -15.45 -0.39 7.95
N ASP A 388 -16.76 -0.24 7.89
CA ASP A 388 -17.71 -1.17 8.50
C ASP A 388 -17.99 -2.36 7.59
N ILE A 389 -17.85 -2.17 6.27
CA ILE A 389 -17.72 -3.19 5.23
C ILE A 389 -16.49 -2.85 4.41
N ILE A 390 -15.67 -3.86 4.11
CA ILE A 390 -14.48 -3.72 3.28
C ILE A 390 -14.65 -4.66 2.08
N LEU A 391 -14.52 -4.10 0.87
CA LEU A 391 -14.59 -4.88 -0.36
C LEU A 391 -13.20 -4.95 -1.01
N SER A 392 -12.79 -6.15 -1.39
CA SER A 392 -11.67 -6.42 -2.27
C SER A 392 -12.21 -6.77 -3.64
N ALA A 393 -11.74 -6.09 -4.68
CA ALA A 393 -12.24 -6.29 -6.04
C ALA A 393 -11.85 -7.65 -6.60
N ALA A 394 -12.71 -8.17 -7.47
CA ALA A 394 -12.42 -9.34 -8.28
C ALA A 394 -11.36 -9.03 -9.34
N ARG A 395 -10.64 -10.07 -9.81
CA ARG A 395 -9.75 -9.97 -10.96
C ARG A 395 -10.52 -9.41 -12.17
N ASP A 396 -9.85 -8.62 -12.98
CA ASP A 396 -10.39 -7.87 -14.11
C ASP A 396 -11.33 -6.70 -13.73
N TRP A 397 -11.58 -6.46 -12.44
CA TRP A 397 -12.45 -5.38 -11.96
C TRP A 397 -11.69 -4.37 -11.10
N ASP A 398 -12.17 -3.11 -11.13
CA ASP A 398 -11.85 -2.11 -10.11
C ASP A 398 -13.08 -1.24 -9.73
N TYR A 399 -12.95 -0.51 -8.61
CA TYR A 399 -13.94 0.46 -8.12
C TYR A 399 -13.52 1.87 -8.52
N ARG A 400 -13.38 2.11 -9.84
CA ARG A 400 -12.83 3.35 -10.36
C ARG A 400 -13.50 4.57 -9.74
N ALA A 401 -12.69 5.46 -9.16
CA ALA A 401 -13.18 6.75 -8.69
C ALA A 401 -13.63 7.62 -9.89
N ARG A 402 -14.78 8.27 -9.76
CA ARG A 402 -15.47 9.02 -10.83
C ARG A 402 -14.60 10.06 -11.56
N TYR A 403 -13.51 10.51 -10.95
CA TYR A 403 -12.69 11.61 -11.47
C TYR A 403 -11.21 11.24 -11.68
N GLU A 404 -10.91 9.97 -11.91
CA GLU A 404 -9.54 9.57 -12.24
C GLU A 404 -9.18 10.00 -13.68
N PRO A 405 -8.15 10.86 -13.85
CA PRO A 405 -7.80 11.39 -15.17
C PRO A 405 -7.02 10.41 -16.04
N ILE A 406 -6.37 9.39 -15.44
CA ILE A 406 -5.64 8.34 -16.14
C ILE A 406 -6.60 7.15 -16.32
N PRO A 407 -6.78 6.62 -17.55
CA PRO A 407 -7.49 5.38 -17.74
C PRO A 407 -6.84 4.24 -16.98
N HIS A 408 -7.63 3.33 -16.41
CA HIS A 408 -7.10 2.19 -15.70
C HIS A 408 -7.36 0.91 -16.50
N VAL A 409 -6.37 0.48 -17.27
CA VAL A 409 -6.34 -0.86 -17.89
C VAL A 409 -5.60 -1.86 -17.01
N SER A 410 -5.06 -1.39 -15.90
CA SER A 410 -4.45 -2.15 -14.82
C SER A 410 -4.64 -1.41 -13.50
N SER A 411 -4.80 -2.14 -12.40
CA SER A 411 -5.09 -1.56 -11.09
C SER A 411 -4.46 -2.39 -9.97
N HIS A 412 -4.60 -1.89 -8.73
CA HIS A 412 -4.07 -2.50 -7.51
C HIS A 412 -4.95 -2.13 -6.31
N GLY A 413 -4.64 -2.70 -5.13
CA GLY A 413 -5.34 -2.40 -3.87
C GLY A 413 -6.07 -3.61 -3.28
N ALA A 414 -6.37 -4.65 -4.07
CA ALA A 414 -7.03 -5.87 -3.61
C ALA A 414 -6.10 -6.78 -2.80
N LEU A 415 -6.69 -7.79 -2.16
CA LEU A 415 -5.97 -8.76 -1.36
C LEU A 415 -5.36 -9.91 -2.17
N HIS A 416 -5.71 -10.05 -3.45
CA HIS A 416 -5.24 -11.17 -4.25
C HIS A 416 -3.74 -11.08 -4.60
N ARG A 417 -3.16 -12.23 -4.92
CA ARG A 417 -1.73 -12.49 -5.10
C ARG A 417 -1.01 -11.47 -6.00
N GLU A 418 -1.63 -11.06 -7.10
CA GLU A 418 -1.05 -10.15 -8.08
C GLU A 418 -0.79 -8.75 -7.54
N HIS A 419 -1.55 -8.34 -6.50
CA HIS A 419 -1.38 -7.07 -5.81
C HIS A 419 -0.48 -7.19 -4.57
N MET A 420 -0.55 -8.34 -3.89
CA MET A 420 0.12 -8.55 -2.61
C MET A 420 1.56 -9.00 -2.72
N LEU A 421 1.95 -9.75 -3.77
CA LEU A 421 3.34 -10.15 -3.95
C LEU A 421 4.15 -9.05 -4.63
N VAL A 422 5.25 -8.67 -3.99
CA VAL A 422 6.16 -7.60 -4.43
C VAL A 422 7.63 -8.07 -4.38
N PRO A 423 8.50 -7.53 -5.25
CA PRO A 423 9.91 -7.85 -5.23
C PRO A 423 10.63 -7.12 -4.08
N LEU A 424 11.64 -7.76 -3.53
CA LEU A 424 12.67 -7.15 -2.68
C LEU A 424 14.04 -7.57 -3.21
N LEU A 425 14.77 -6.62 -3.75
CA LEU A 425 16.12 -6.77 -4.28
C LEU A 425 17.12 -6.12 -3.33
N LEU A 426 18.13 -6.85 -2.92
CA LEU A 426 19.15 -6.44 -1.96
C LEU A 426 20.54 -6.60 -2.59
N ASN A 427 21.50 -5.69 -2.31
CA ASN A 427 22.90 -5.81 -2.71
C ASN A 427 23.78 -6.56 -1.69
N HIS A 428 23.23 -6.96 -0.56
CA HIS A 428 23.87 -7.84 0.42
C HIS A 428 22.94 -8.99 0.77
N PRO A 429 23.46 -10.22 0.91
CA PRO A 429 22.62 -11.37 1.24
C PRO A 429 22.02 -11.20 2.64
N PRO A 430 20.71 -11.46 2.82
CA PRO A 430 20.10 -11.44 4.12
C PRO A 430 20.49 -12.69 4.94
N SER A 431 20.50 -12.57 6.26
CA SER A 431 20.78 -13.69 7.17
C SER A 431 19.64 -14.70 7.27
N ARG A 432 18.43 -14.28 6.89
CA ARG A 432 17.23 -15.12 6.80
C ARG A 432 16.30 -14.60 5.69
N THR A 433 15.41 -15.45 5.21
CA THR A 433 14.47 -15.14 4.14
C THR A 433 13.52 -14.01 4.55
N PRO A 434 13.50 -12.87 3.83
CA PRO A 434 12.49 -11.83 4.02
C PRO A 434 11.09 -12.36 3.69
N ARG A 435 10.08 -11.97 4.47
CA ARG A 435 8.69 -12.39 4.25
C ARG A 435 7.77 -11.25 3.83
N ARG A 436 7.87 -10.11 4.49
CA ARG A 436 6.90 -9.00 4.40
C ARG A 436 7.60 -7.66 4.24
N THR A 437 6.92 -6.71 3.66
CA THR A 437 7.43 -5.32 3.58
C THR A 437 7.64 -4.71 4.96
N VAL A 438 6.89 -5.13 5.98
CA VAL A 438 7.04 -4.65 7.36
C VAL A 438 8.38 -5.06 7.99
N ASP A 439 9.06 -6.08 7.45
CA ASP A 439 10.39 -6.53 7.88
C ASP A 439 11.52 -5.61 7.39
N VAL A 440 11.23 -4.72 6.43
CA VAL A 440 12.25 -3.87 5.80
C VAL A 440 12.79 -2.81 6.77
N MET A 441 11.92 -2.11 7.49
CA MET A 441 12.39 -1.06 8.42
C MET A 441 13.27 -1.62 9.56
N PRO A 442 12.87 -2.68 10.31
CA PRO A 442 13.76 -3.24 11.33
C PRO A 442 15.09 -3.74 10.75
N SER A 443 15.09 -4.28 9.52
CA SER A 443 16.31 -4.69 8.82
C SER A 443 17.20 -3.50 8.46
N ALA A 444 16.60 -2.39 7.99
CA ALA A 444 17.34 -1.17 7.69
C ALA A 444 17.95 -0.56 8.96
N LEU A 445 17.25 -0.60 10.09
CA LEU A 445 17.80 -0.16 11.39
C LEU A 445 18.96 -1.05 11.82
N ALA A 446 18.84 -2.38 11.68
CA ALA A 446 19.91 -3.33 11.99
C ALA A 446 21.16 -3.06 11.13
N ALA A 447 21.00 -2.91 9.81
CA ALA A 447 22.09 -2.54 8.89
C ALA A 447 22.77 -1.21 9.23
N LEU A 448 22.03 -0.29 9.86
CA LEU A 448 22.56 1.00 10.33
C LEU A 448 23.13 0.94 11.76
N GLY A 449 23.08 -0.20 12.45
CA GLY A 449 23.47 -0.32 13.85
C GLY A 449 22.58 0.48 14.80
N ILE A 450 21.29 0.61 14.48
CA ILE A 450 20.30 1.34 15.29
C ILE A 450 19.37 0.33 15.96
N THR A 451 19.22 0.44 17.27
CA THR A 451 18.28 -0.41 18.02
C THR A 451 16.85 -0.14 17.57
N ALA A 452 16.17 -1.20 17.14
CA ALA A 452 14.78 -1.13 16.70
C ALA A 452 13.84 -0.86 17.89
N PRO A 453 12.87 0.08 17.76
CA PRO A 453 11.81 0.25 18.74
C PRO A 453 10.98 -1.03 18.91
N LYS A 454 10.57 -1.31 20.16
CA LYS A 454 9.70 -2.49 20.46
C LYS A 454 8.31 -2.44 19.81
N THR A 455 7.92 -1.28 19.30
CA THR A 455 6.62 -1.07 18.63
C THR A 455 6.59 -1.56 17.18
N LEU A 456 7.72 -1.95 16.61
CA LEU A 456 7.77 -2.48 15.26
C LEU A 456 7.06 -3.84 15.18
N GLN A 457 6.39 -4.10 14.06
CA GLN A 457 5.63 -5.33 13.82
C GLN A 457 6.37 -6.29 12.89
N GLY A 458 7.37 -5.82 12.20
CA GLY A 458 8.24 -6.64 11.38
C GLY A 458 9.44 -7.19 12.15
N VAL A 459 10.10 -8.14 11.54
CA VAL A 459 11.28 -8.83 12.09
C VAL A 459 12.46 -8.63 11.14
N SER A 460 13.63 -8.21 11.67
CA SER A 460 14.82 -7.97 10.83
C SER A 460 15.30 -9.24 10.14
N PHE A 461 15.71 -9.15 8.90
CA PHE A 461 16.37 -10.22 8.13
C PHE A 461 17.89 -10.01 7.98
N PHE A 462 18.46 -9.09 8.77
CA PHE A 462 19.91 -8.88 8.95
C PHE A 462 20.31 -9.09 10.39
#